data_32ced2ef3c13394c9c8efc5346de2eb0
#
_entry.id   32ced2ef3c13394c9c8efc5346de2eb0
#
_cell.length_a   1.000
_cell.length_b   1.000
_cell.length_c   1.000
_cell.angle_alpha   90.00
_cell.angle_beta   90.00
_cell.angle_gamma   90.00
#
_symmetry.space_group_name_H-M   'P 1'
#
loop_
_entity.id
_entity.type
_entity.pdbx_description
1 polymer ?
#
loop_
_entity_poly.entity_id
_entity_poly.type
_entity_poly.pdbx_seq_one_letter_code
_entity_poly.pdbx_strand_id
1 'polypeptide(L)'
;MYIEDPELRFISHTGQNSIQPLLYLPFEMIESAGKKKARGLILIIHGMAEHQLRYQSFAEYLSKHNYIVCTLDLPGHGRTAPDEKHLGYFSEHDGSDKIQLDIIELMNMLIQMYPGIPPIVFGHSMGSLIARRFCATSGIKLSAAIF
;
A
#
# COMPACT_ATOMS: atom_id res chain seq x y z
N MET A 1 14.33 -3.51 -6.97
CA MET A 1 13.81 -4.90 -6.83
C MET A 1 12.76 -4.92 -5.73
N TYR A 2 11.63 -5.56 -5.93
CA TYR A 2 10.57 -5.72 -4.90
C TYR A 2 10.52 -7.15 -4.38
N ILE A 3 9.86 -7.31 -3.23
CA ILE A 3 9.59 -8.59 -2.58
C ILE A 3 8.07 -8.76 -2.50
N GLU A 4 7.57 -9.94 -2.81
CA GLU A 4 6.20 -10.36 -2.50
C GLU A 4 6.25 -11.11 -1.17
N ASP A 5 5.90 -10.42 -0.09
CA ASP A 5 5.89 -11.04 1.23
C ASP A 5 4.55 -11.75 1.45
N PRO A 6 4.53 -13.07 1.65
CA PRO A 6 3.29 -13.81 1.86
C PRO A 6 2.55 -13.40 3.15
N GLU A 7 3.25 -12.85 4.15
CA GLU A 7 2.64 -12.37 5.39
C GLU A 7 1.83 -11.08 5.18
N LEU A 8 2.08 -10.33 4.07
CA LEU A 8 1.31 -9.15 3.71
C LEU A 8 0.11 -9.47 2.80
N ARG A 9 -0.06 -10.73 2.38
CA ARG A 9 -1.18 -11.13 1.54
C ARG A 9 -2.43 -11.34 2.38
N PHE A 10 -3.54 -10.70 1.98
CA PHE A 10 -4.84 -10.86 2.64
C PHE A 10 -5.99 -10.83 1.63
N ILE A 11 -7.16 -11.32 2.06
CA ILE A 11 -8.38 -11.26 1.24
C ILE A 11 -8.99 -9.86 1.39
N SER A 12 -9.22 -9.18 0.27
CA SER A 12 -9.87 -7.87 0.28
C SER A 12 -11.25 -7.94 0.95
N HIS A 13 -11.60 -6.91 1.71
CA HIS A 13 -12.92 -6.73 2.31
C HIS A 13 -14.05 -6.66 1.27
N THR A 14 -13.72 -6.45 -0.01
CA THR A 14 -14.68 -6.58 -1.11
C THR A 14 -15.11 -8.03 -1.35
N GLY A 15 -14.32 -9.00 -0.87
CA GLY A 15 -14.55 -10.42 -1.06
C GLY A 15 -14.21 -10.95 -2.46
N GLN A 16 -13.72 -10.10 -3.35
CA GLN A 16 -13.49 -10.47 -4.76
C GLN A 16 -12.20 -11.25 -4.97
N ASN A 17 -11.10 -10.80 -4.36
CA ASN A 17 -9.79 -11.41 -4.55
C ASN A 17 -8.84 -11.05 -3.41
N SER A 18 -7.69 -11.72 -3.37
CA SER A 18 -6.64 -11.36 -2.43
C SER A 18 -5.80 -10.21 -2.95
N ILE A 19 -5.45 -9.32 -2.02
CA ILE A 19 -4.45 -8.26 -2.24
C ILE A 19 -3.07 -8.87 -1.97
N GLN A 20 -2.16 -8.68 -2.92
CA GLN A 20 -0.74 -9.04 -2.78
C GLN A 20 0.09 -7.78 -2.95
N PRO A 21 0.48 -7.13 -1.84
CA PRO A 21 1.33 -5.95 -1.89
C PRO A 21 2.74 -6.27 -2.39
N LEU A 22 3.41 -5.26 -2.94
CA LEU A 22 4.82 -5.30 -3.28
C LEU A 22 5.60 -4.43 -2.31
N LEU A 23 6.67 -4.99 -1.75
CA LEU A 23 7.51 -4.35 -0.76
C LEU A 23 8.89 -4.03 -1.34
N TYR A 24 9.35 -2.80 -1.18
CA TYR A 24 10.65 -2.32 -1.60
C TYR A 24 11.45 -1.92 -0.37
N LEU A 25 12.46 -2.72 -0.04
CA LEU A 25 13.27 -2.51 1.16
C LEU A 25 14.56 -1.74 0.84
N PRO A 26 15.01 -0.87 1.76
CA PRO A 26 16.31 -0.23 1.66
C PRO A 26 17.44 -1.27 1.69
N PHE A 27 18.42 -1.10 0.82
CA PHE A 27 19.59 -1.99 0.76
C PHE A 27 20.34 -2.07 2.09
N GLU A 28 20.57 -0.92 2.73
CA GLU A 28 21.24 -0.86 4.04
C GLU A 28 20.50 -1.60 5.15
N MET A 29 19.17 -1.63 5.09
CA MET A 29 18.34 -2.36 6.04
C MET A 29 18.48 -3.87 5.82
N ILE A 30 18.53 -4.33 4.57
CA ILE A 30 18.73 -5.74 4.20
C ILE A 30 20.11 -6.21 4.66
N GLU A 31 21.20 -5.49 4.29
CA GLU A 31 22.56 -5.86 4.66
C GLU A 31 22.81 -5.84 6.17
N SER A 32 22.19 -4.94 6.89
CA SER A 32 22.34 -4.84 8.35
C SER A 32 21.46 -5.79 9.14
N ALA A 33 20.67 -6.67 8.46
CA ALA A 33 19.66 -7.53 9.08
C ALA A 33 18.72 -6.75 10.01
N GLY A 34 18.24 -5.57 9.55
CA GLY A 34 17.30 -4.71 10.26
C GLY A 34 17.91 -3.84 11.38
N LYS A 35 19.23 -3.86 11.59
CA LYS A 35 19.89 -2.99 12.59
C LYS A 35 19.84 -1.51 12.22
N LYS A 36 19.96 -1.18 10.92
CA LYS A 36 19.75 0.17 10.40
C LYS A 36 18.27 0.40 10.14
N LYS A 37 17.70 1.42 10.76
CA LYS A 37 16.28 1.76 10.60
C LYS A 37 16.07 2.60 9.35
N ALA A 38 15.00 2.34 8.63
CA ALA A 38 14.55 3.20 7.55
C ALA A 38 14.07 4.57 8.07
N ARG A 39 14.09 5.58 7.20
CA ARG A 39 13.64 6.95 7.50
C ARG A 39 12.13 7.06 7.62
N GLY A 40 11.38 6.17 6.95
CA GLY A 40 9.93 6.12 6.95
C GLY A 40 9.42 4.92 6.18
N LEU A 41 8.16 4.61 6.41
CA LEU A 41 7.38 3.56 5.77
C LEU A 41 6.30 4.21 4.92
N ILE A 42 6.39 4.09 3.60
CA ILE A 42 5.50 4.75 2.65
C ILE A 42 4.55 3.72 2.05
N LEU A 43 3.25 3.90 2.24
CA LEU A 43 2.21 3.18 1.50
C LEU A 43 1.76 4.03 0.32
N ILE A 44 1.92 3.52 -0.91
CA ILE A 44 1.48 4.18 -2.14
C ILE A 44 0.14 3.61 -2.57
N ILE A 45 -0.84 4.50 -2.74
CA ILE A 45 -2.21 4.21 -3.21
C ILE A 45 -2.35 4.81 -4.61
N HIS A 46 -2.52 3.94 -5.62
CA HIS A 46 -2.58 4.33 -7.03
C HIS A 46 -3.93 4.99 -7.41
N GLY A 47 -3.97 5.58 -8.59
CA GLY A 47 -5.16 6.21 -9.16
C GLY A 47 -6.09 5.24 -9.89
N MET A 48 -7.18 5.78 -10.46
CA MET A 48 -8.11 5.04 -11.32
C MET A 48 -7.40 4.52 -12.57
N ALA A 49 -7.74 3.30 -13.00
CA ALA A 49 -7.17 2.65 -14.19
C ALA A 49 -5.63 2.52 -14.17
N GLU A 50 -5.06 2.48 -12.99
CA GLU A 50 -3.63 2.24 -12.74
C GLU A 50 -3.43 0.89 -12.04
N HIS A 51 -2.19 0.59 -11.69
CA HIS A 51 -1.81 -0.59 -10.93
C HIS A 51 -0.48 -0.35 -10.19
N GLN A 52 -0.18 -1.17 -9.19
CA GLN A 52 0.98 -0.98 -8.31
C GLN A 52 2.34 -0.92 -9.04
N LEU A 53 2.53 -1.69 -10.14
CA LEU A 53 3.79 -1.70 -10.88
C LEU A 53 4.08 -0.39 -11.62
N ARG A 54 3.06 0.47 -11.84
CA ARG A 54 3.27 1.82 -12.38
C ARG A 54 4.21 2.66 -11.48
N TYR A 55 4.22 2.36 -10.19
CA TYR A 55 5.04 3.04 -9.20
C TYR A 55 6.39 2.38 -8.93
N GLN A 56 6.74 1.31 -9.64
CA GLN A 56 7.96 0.54 -9.38
C GLN A 56 9.22 1.43 -9.36
N SER A 57 9.46 2.21 -10.41
CA SER A 57 10.64 3.08 -10.50
C SER A 57 10.69 4.12 -9.39
N PHE A 58 9.54 4.68 -9.01
CA PHE A 58 9.45 5.63 -7.91
C PHE A 58 9.68 4.96 -6.55
N ALA A 59 9.10 3.78 -6.33
CA ALA A 59 9.30 3.00 -5.12
C ALA A 59 10.76 2.55 -4.96
N GLU A 60 11.40 2.12 -6.05
CA GLU A 60 12.84 1.80 -6.06
C GLU A 60 13.72 3.02 -5.79
N TYR A 61 13.36 4.18 -6.32
CA TYR A 61 14.05 5.43 -6.00
C TYR A 61 13.96 5.75 -4.50
N LEU A 62 12.77 5.69 -3.92
CA LEU A 62 12.56 5.95 -2.50
C LEU A 62 13.29 4.92 -1.61
N SER A 63 13.30 3.65 -2.00
CA SER A 63 14.02 2.61 -1.24
C SER A 63 15.52 2.83 -1.23
N LYS A 64 16.11 3.32 -2.34
CA LYS A 64 17.52 3.75 -2.39
C LYS A 64 17.81 4.96 -1.49
N HIS A 65 16.78 5.74 -1.13
CA HIS A 65 16.88 6.86 -0.19
C HIS A 65 16.47 6.49 1.24
N ASN A 66 16.52 5.21 1.55
CA ASN A 66 16.30 4.64 2.88
C ASN A 66 14.85 4.75 3.38
N TYR A 67 13.86 4.61 2.48
CA TYR A 67 12.45 4.41 2.83
C TYR A 67 12.03 2.97 2.55
N ILE A 68 11.24 2.39 3.45
CA ILE A 68 10.45 1.20 3.14
C ILE A 68 9.27 1.69 2.30
N VAL A 69 9.01 1.06 1.17
CA VAL A 69 7.87 1.42 0.32
C VAL A 69 7.02 0.20 0.08
N CYS A 70 5.72 0.34 0.27
CA CYS A 70 4.72 -0.67 -0.03
C CYS A 70 3.77 -0.12 -1.09
N THR A 71 3.44 -0.94 -2.08
CA THR A 71 2.42 -0.67 -3.09
C THR A 71 1.40 -1.79 -3.10
N LEU A 72 0.18 -1.51 -3.54
CA LEU A 72 -0.87 -2.53 -3.68
C LEU A 72 -1.66 -2.29 -4.96
N ASP A 73 -2.28 -3.32 -5.49
CA ASP A 73 -3.37 -3.18 -6.45
C ASP A 73 -4.69 -3.06 -5.68
N LEU A 74 -5.40 -1.95 -5.86
CA LEU A 74 -6.74 -1.75 -5.30
C LEU A 74 -7.73 -2.78 -5.87
N PRO A 75 -8.82 -3.13 -5.17
CA PRO A 75 -9.89 -3.96 -5.73
C PRO A 75 -10.29 -3.51 -7.15
N GLY A 76 -10.52 -4.46 -8.04
CA GLY A 76 -10.82 -4.17 -9.44
C GLY A 76 -9.67 -3.62 -10.27
N HIS A 77 -8.43 -3.63 -9.77
CA HIS A 77 -7.25 -3.13 -10.49
C HIS A 77 -6.12 -4.16 -10.46
N GLY A 78 -5.29 -4.15 -11.52
CA GLY A 78 -4.11 -5.00 -11.61
C GLY A 78 -4.42 -6.46 -11.31
N ARG A 79 -3.66 -7.08 -10.41
CA ARG A 79 -3.82 -8.49 -10.02
C ARG A 79 -4.98 -8.75 -9.04
N THR A 80 -5.59 -7.68 -8.51
CA THR A 80 -6.73 -7.77 -7.60
C THR A 80 -8.06 -7.83 -8.34
N ALA A 81 -8.10 -7.51 -9.65
CA ALA A 81 -9.27 -7.75 -10.49
C ALA A 81 -9.40 -9.25 -10.77
N PRO A 82 -10.57 -9.88 -10.51
CA PRO A 82 -10.79 -11.31 -10.78
C PRO A 82 -10.67 -11.66 -12.26
N ASP A 83 -11.15 -10.79 -13.13
CA ASP A 83 -11.11 -10.88 -14.59
C ASP A 83 -11.29 -9.49 -15.25
N GLU A 84 -11.24 -9.43 -16.57
CA GLU A 84 -11.36 -8.18 -17.33
C GLU A 84 -12.70 -7.45 -17.14
N LYS A 85 -13.78 -8.18 -16.85
CA LYS A 85 -15.12 -7.60 -16.65
C LYS A 85 -15.25 -6.86 -15.31
N HIS A 86 -14.36 -7.18 -14.37
CA HIS A 86 -14.31 -6.56 -13.05
C HIS A 86 -13.26 -5.44 -12.95
N LEU A 87 -12.64 -5.04 -14.07
CA LEU A 87 -11.73 -3.91 -14.08
C LEU A 87 -12.47 -2.61 -13.70
N GLY A 88 -11.94 -1.89 -12.70
CA GLY A 88 -12.53 -0.68 -12.16
C GLY A 88 -13.71 -0.89 -11.21
N TYR A 89 -14.15 -2.14 -11.01
CA TYR A 89 -15.25 -2.47 -10.13
C TYR A 89 -14.75 -2.80 -8.71
N PHE A 90 -15.24 -2.09 -7.73
CA PHE A 90 -14.84 -2.30 -6.33
C PHE A 90 -15.75 -3.29 -5.59
N SER A 91 -17.05 -3.05 -5.63
CA SER A 91 -18.06 -3.85 -4.93
C SER A 91 -19.47 -3.36 -5.31
N GLU A 92 -20.47 -4.22 -5.18
CA GLU A 92 -21.86 -3.87 -5.39
C GLU A 92 -22.35 -2.87 -4.33
N HIS A 93 -21.91 -3.05 -3.08
CA HIS A 93 -22.27 -2.19 -1.95
C HIS A 93 -21.02 -1.81 -1.15
N ASP A 94 -21.02 -0.58 -0.65
CA ASP A 94 -20.00 -0.06 0.30
C ASP A 94 -18.55 -0.18 -0.17
N GLY A 95 -18.32 -0.15 -1.50
CA GLY A 95 -16.98 -0.35 -2.07
C GLY A 95 -15.95 0.63 -1.51
N SER A 96 -16.34 1.89 -1.30
CA SER A 96 -15.47 2.91 -0.70
C SER A 96 -15.08 2.57 0.74
N ASP A 97 -16.01 2.02 1.54
CA ASP A 97 -15.74 1.63 2.93
C ASP A 97 -14.84 0.40 2.99
N LYS A 98 -15.10 -0.58 2.13
CA LYS A 98 -14.30 -1.79 2.03
C LYS A 98 -12.85 -1.51 1.61
N ILE A 99 -12.64 -0.59 0.66
CA ILE A 99 -11.29 -0.14 0.30
C ILE A 99 -10.59 0.53 1.49
N GLN A 100 -11.32 1.34 2.29
CA GLN A 100 -10.72 1.93 3.50
C GLN A 100 -10.28 0.85 4.49
N LEU A 101 -11.08 -0.21 4.67
CA LEU A 101 -10.69 -1.33 5.53
C LEU A 101 -9.44 -2.03 5.02
N ASP A 102 -9.33 -2.26 3.71
CA ASP A 102 -8.12 -2.84 3.10
C ASP A 102 -6.87 -2.00 3.36
N ILE A 103 -6.98 -0.67 3.21
CA ILE A 103 -5.85 0.24 3.46
C ILE A 103 -5.48 0.28 4.96
N ILE A 104 -6.47 0.28 5.85
CA ILE A 104 -6.25 0.24 7.30
C ILE A 104 -5.57 -1.07 7.69
N GLU A 105 -6.05 -2.20 7.19
CA GLU A 105 -5.47 -3.53 7.47
C GLU A 105 -4.00 -3.58 7.02
N LEU A 106 -3.73 -3.23 5.75
CA LEU A 106 -2.37 -3.23 5.22
C LEU A 106 -1.43 -2.30 6.01
N MET A 107 -1.87 -1.08 6.35
CA MET A 107 -1.04 -0.16 7.12
C MET A 107 -0.75 -0.70 8.52
N ASN A 108 -1.73 -1.33 9.18
CA ASN A 108 -1.52 -1.96 10.48
C ASN A 108 -0.52 -3.13 10.40
N MET A 109 -0.62 -4.00 9.38
CA MET A 109 0.35 -5.07 9.16
C MET A 109 1.76 -4.52 8.98
N LEU A 110 1.92 -3.48 8.17
CA LEU A 110 3.20 -2.82 7.93
C LEU A 110 3.78 -2.18 9.21
N ILE A 111 2.97 -1.52 10.03
CA ILE A 111 3.41 -0.93 11.31
C ILE A 111 3.85 -2.02 12.29
N GLN A 112 3.16 -3.16 12.32
CA GLN A 112 3.54 -4.31 13.14
C GLN A 112 4.84 -4.96 12.66
N MET A 113 5.02 -5.08 11.36
CA MET A 113 6.23 -5.67 10.75
C MET A 113 7.46 -4.76 10.91
N TYR A 114 7.26 -3.43 10.91
CA TYR A 114 8.33 -2.44 11.01
C TYR A 114 8.13 -1.47 12.19
N PRO A 115 8.21 -1.96 13.43
CA PRO A 115 7.90 -1.15 14.61
C PRO A 115 8.86 0.04 14.77
N GLY A 116 8.27 1.20 15.05
CA GLY A 116 9.01 2.45 15.27
C GLY A 116 9.52 3.13 14.00
N ILE A 117 9.17 2.65 12.80
CA ILE A 117 9.39 3.36 11.55
C ILE A 117 8.20 4.29 11.30
N PRO A 118 8.44 5.61 11.04
CA PRO A 118 7.36 6.58 10.84
C PRO A 118 6.47 6.24 9.63
N PRO A 119 5.15 6.00 9.78
CA PRO A 119 4.27 5.66 8.68
C PRO A 119 3.86 6.91 7.88
N ILE A 120 3.84 6.77 6.57
CA ILE A 120 3.53 7.79 5.58
C ILE A 120 2.55 7.21 4.56
N VAL A 121 1.55 7.98 4.14
CA VAL A 121 0.68 7.62 3.03
C VAL A 121 0.93 8.54 1.85
N PHE A 122 0.99 7.96 0.65
CA PHE A 122 1.05 8.67 -0.62
C PHE A 122 -0.13 8.22 -1.48
N GLY A 123 -0.94 9.16 -1.94
CA GLY A 123 -2.06 8.89 -2.83
C GLY A 123 -1.98 9.71 -4.11
N HIS A 124 -2.22 9.07 -5.26
CA HIS A 124 -2.28 9.74 -6.56
C HIS A 124 -3.70 9.73 -7.11
N SER A 125 -4.22 10.87 -7.58
CA SER A 125 -5.54 10.97 -8.22
C SER A 125 -6.65 10.39 -7.34
N MET A 126 -7.37 9.35 -7.76
CA MET A 126 -8.35 8.64 -6.94
C MET A 126 -7.71 8.15 -5.62
N GLY A 127 -6.47 7.66 -5.66
CA GLY A 127 -5.73 7.27 -4.47
C GLY A 127 -5.54 8.41 -3.48
N SER A 128 -5.49 9.67 -3.94
CA SER A 128 -5.43 10.84 -3.04
C SER A 128 -6.74 11.06 -2.27
N LEU A 129 -7.88 10.75 -2.87
CA LEU A 129 -9.18 10.80 -2.18
C LEU A 129 -9.28 9.70 -1.11
N ILE A 130 -8.81 8.49 -1.45
CA ILE A 130 -8.73 7.36 -0.53
C ILE A 130 -7.79 7.69 0.63
N ALA A 131 -6.60 8.22 0.35
CA ALA A 131 -5.62 8.61 1.36
C ALA A 131 -6.13 9.72 2.29
N ARG A 132 -6.85 10.73 1.77
CA ARG A 132 -7.49 11.78 2.59
C ARG A 132 -8.52 11.20 3.55
N ARG A 133 -9.38 10.32 3.05
CA ARG A 133 -10.37 9.65 3.90
C ARG A 133 -9.68 8.78 4.96
N PHE A 134 -8.65 8.04 4.57
CA PHE A 134 -7.83 7.25 5.50
C PHE A 134 -7.25 8.13 6.63
N CYS A 135 -6.68 9.29 6.31
CA CYS A 135 -6.18 10.24 7.31
C CYS A 135 -7.27 10.71 8.29
N ALA A 136 -8.50 10.90 7.78
CA ALA A 136 -9.60 11.41 8.60
C ALA A 136 -10.26 10.34 9.48
N THR A 137 -10.24 9.06 9.07
CA THR A 137 -11.10 8.03 9.68
C THR A 137 -10.36 6.83 10.28
N SER A 138 -9.10 6.59 9.92
CA SER A 138 -8.38 5.38 10.36
C SER A 138 -7.97 5.35 11.83
N GLY A 139 -7.82 6.53 12.47
CA GLY A 139 -7.22 6.63 13.79
C GLY A 139 -5.71 6.36 13.84
N ILE A 140 -5.08 6.00 12.72
CA ILE A 140 -3.65 5.72 12.64
C ILE A 140 -2.86 7.04 12.63
N LYS A 141 -1.89 7.16 13.53
CA LYS A 141 -1.03 8.34 13.60
C LYS A 141 0.04 8.27 12.50
N LEU A 142 -0.15 9.05 11.44
CA LEU A 142 0.81 9.21 10.35
C LEU A 142 1.84 10.30 10.67
N SER A 143 3.06 10.13 10.15
CA SER A 143 4.10 11.16 10.17
C SER A 143 3.97 12.15 9.01
N ALA A 144 3.43 11.71 7.88
CA ALA A 144 3.13 12.56 6.73
C ALA A 144 2.04 11.93 5.85
N ALA A 145 1.38 12.78 5.07
CA ALA A 145 0.47 12.38 4.01
C ALA A 145 0.71 13.25 2.77
N ILE A 146 0.76 12.63 1.59
CA ILE A 146 1.01 13.27 0.31
C ILE A 146 -0.16 12.93 -0.62
N PHE A 147 -0.73 13.97 -1.27
CA PHE A 147 -1.93 13.88 -2.09
C PHE A 147 -1.72 14.45 -3.49
#